data_f5187c9ca92ca2e1dd7367dbff06f67c
#
_entry.id   f5187c9ca92ca2e1dd7367dbff06f67c
#
_cell.length_a   1.000
_cell.length_b   1.000
_cell.length_c   1.000
_cell.angle_alpha   90.00
_cell.angle_beta   90.00
_cell.angle_gamma   90.00
#
_symmetry.space_group_name_H-M   'P 1'
#
loop_
_entity.id
_entity.type
_entity.pdbx_description
1 polymer ?
#
loop_
_entity_poly.entity_id
_entity_poly.type
_entity_poly.pdbx_seq_one_letter_code
_entity_poly.pdbx_strand_id
1 'polypeptide(L)'
;MWLLDLGNTRLKLARVGGDPRGRARDGAGPGEVIALAHDDADFDRSLRALLAEAARPLAAKGARDGSPPDDRADEAWLASVAPVGVRLRVESALDAAGLRVRHAKTQAECAGVRIAYADPARLGVDRFLGLLAARARGGDQLVVSFGSAVTVDLLDAGGRHHGGLIGIAASHARQALGERFPALDRGAGDARVAFAADTPDAVAAATHRQALGLVLAAWDDACAALGRPPAVLLGGGDALAYADTLARRLSAAVAVSDALVLDGLRRYADAMG
;
A
#
# COMPACT_ATOMS: atom_id res chain seq x y z
N MET A 1 7.93 -3.53 -17.19
CA MET A 1 8.36 -2.93 -15.93
C MET A 1 7.71 -3.66 -14.76
N TRP A 2 8.47 -3.92 -13.70
CA TRP A 2 7.97 -4.49 -12.46
C TRP A 2 7.75 -3.40 -11.40
N LEU A 3 6.71 -3.54 -10.60
CA LEU A 3 6.44 -2.69 -9.43
C LEU A 3 6.44 -3.57 -8.18
N LEU A 4 7.19 -3.18 -7.16
CA LEU A 4 7.34 -3.92 -5.92
C LEU A 4 7.13 -2.99 -4.72
N ASP A 5 6.19 -3.37 -3.84
CA ASP A 5 5.94 -2.75 -2.55
C ASP A 5 6.38 -3.72 -1.45
N LEU A 6 7.51 -3.46 -0.83
CA LEU A 6 8.07 -4.25 0.25
C LEU A 6 7.77 -3.61 1.60
N GLY A 7 6.65 -4.01 2.18
CA GLY A 7 6.24 -3.62 3.53
C GLY A 7 6.94 -4.42 4.63
N ASN A 8 6.56 -4.14 5.89
CA ASN A 8 7.16 -4.81 7.06
C ASN A 8 6.81 -6.30 7.21
N THR A 9 5.73 -6.77 6.57
CA THR A 9 5.27 -8.17 6.68
C THR A 9 5.14 -8.87 5.34
N ARG A 10 4.93 -8.14 4.25
CA ARG A 10 4.64 -8.71 2.93
C ARG A 10 5.33 -7.92 1.83
N LEU A 11 5.69 -8.64 0.77
CA LEU A 11 6.02 -8.10 -0.53
C LEU A 11 4.77 -8.19 -1.41
N LYS A 12 4.33 -7.06 -1.97
CA LYS A 12 3.35 -7.03 -3.06
C LYS A 12 4.08 -6.70 -4.35
N LEU A 13 3.80 -7.44 -5.40
CA LEU A 13 4.41 -7.19 -6.71
C LEU A 13 3.38 -7.30 -7.82
N ALA A 14 3.57 -6.51 -8.86
CA ALA A 14 2.78 -6.56 -10.07
C ALA A 14 3.64 -6.21 -11.27
N ARG A 15 3.28 -6.77 -12.42
CA ARG A 15 3.89 -6.40 -13.70
C ARG A 15 3.00 -5.39 -14.41
N VAL A 16 3.55 -4.27 -14.82
CA VAL A 16 2.86 -3.36 -15.75
C VAL A 16 2.96 -3.99 -17.13
N GLY A 17 1.80 -4.48 -17.64
CA GLY A 17 1.73 -5.10 -18.96
C GLY A 17 1.95 -4.05 -20.04
N GLY A 18 2.92 -4.27 -20.94
CA GLY A 18 2.89 -3.69 -22.26
C GLY A 18 1.77 -4.39 -23.06
N ASP A 19 0.80 -3.65 -23.58
CA ASP A 19 -0.01 -4.12 -24.69
C ASP A 19 0.98 -4.48 -25.82
N PRO A 20 0.86 -5.67 -26.48
CA PRO A 20 1.68 -5.99 -27.65
C PRO A 20 1.61 -4.96 -28.77
N ARG A 21 0.73 -3.95 -28.66
CA ARG A 21 0.53 -2.86 -29.63
C ARG A 21 1.10 -1.51 -29.17
N GLY A 22 1.95 -1.48 -28.10
CA GLY A 22 2.73 -0.28 -27.72
C GLY A 22 1.93 0.91 -27.21
N ARG A 23 0.65 0.76 -26.90
CA ARG A 23 -0.14 1.83 -26.30
C ARG A 23 -0.26 1.57 -24.81
N ALA A 24 0.44 2.35 -24.00
CA ALA A 24 0.04 2.53 -22.61
C ALA A 24 -1.40 3.04 -22.65
N ARG A 25 -2.35 2.19 -22.24
CA ARG A 25 -3.71 2.66 -22.00
C ARG A 25 -3.63 3.56 -20.78
N ASP A 26 -3.82 4.86 -20.97
CA ASP A 26 -4.09 5.79 -19.89
C ASP A 26 -5.21 5.18 -19.04
N GLY A 27 -4.90 4.86 -17.78
CA GLY A 27 -5.85 4.28 -16.84
C GLY A 27 -5.77 2.77 -16.59
N ALA A 28 -4.93 1.98 -17.27
CA ALA A 28 -4.72 0.58 -16.88
C ALA A 28 -3.94 0.53 -15.56
N GLY A 29 -4.53 0.01 -14.50
CA GLY A 29 -3.90 -0.27 -13.20
C GLY A 29 -2.71 -1.25 -13.34
N PRO A 30 -1.97 -1.51 -12.25
CA PRO A 30 -1.03 -2.60 -12.22
C PRO A 30 -1.75 -3.90 -12.61
N GLY A 31 -1.05 -4.82 -13.24
CA GLY A 31 -1.59 -6.15 -13.55
C GLY A 31 -2.01 -6.89 -12.29
N GLU A 32 -2.20 -8.20 -12.38
CA GLU A 32 -2.48 -9.03 -11.22
C GLU A 32 -1.47 -8.80 -10.10
N VAL A 33 -1.98 -8.48 -8.90
CA VAL A 33 -1.15 -8.23 -7.72
C VAL A 33 -0.90 -9.53 -7.00
N ILE A 34 0.37 -9.91 -6.87
CA ILE A 34 0.80 -11.07 -6.10
C ILE A 34 1.34 -10.59 -4.76
N ALA A 35 0.96 -11.25 -3.67
CA ALA A 35 1.43 -10.93 -2.33
C ALA A 35 2.15 -12.15 -1.71
N LEU A 36 3.37 -11.93 -1.22
CA LEU A 36 4.20 -12.92 -0.54
C LEU A 36 4.51 -12.45 0.88
N ALA A 37 4.28 -13.28 1.90
CA ALA A 37 4.74 -13.01 3.25
C ALA A 37 6.25 -13.31 3.33
N HIS A 38 7.06 -12.35 3.79
CA HIS A 38 8.52 -12.52 3.77
C HIS A 38 9.09 -13.28 4.97
N ASP A 39 8.27 -13.62 5.95
CA ASP A 39 8.55 -14.56 7.05
C ASP A 39 8.19 -16.01 6.70
N ASP A 40 7.57 -16.24 5.54
CA ASP A 40 7.32 -17.59 5.01
C ASP A 40 8.66 -18.27 4.66
N ALA A 41 8.82 -19.54 5.07
CA ALA A 41 10.00 -20.34 4.78
C ALA A 41 10.27 -20.49 3.27
N ASP A 42 9.23 -20.40 2.45
CA ASP A 42 9.30 -20.54 1.00
C ASP A 42 9.39 -19.20 0.26
N PHE A 43 9.47 -18.08 0.96
CA PHE A 43 9.47 -16.74 0.36
C PHE A 43 10.48 -16.59 -0.79
N ASP A 44 11.75 -16.92 -0.55
CA ASP A 44 12.82 -16.75 -1.55
C ASP A 44 12.61 -17.65 -2.77
N ARG A 45 12.13 -18.88 -2.54
CA ARG A 45 11.82 -19.84 -3.62
C ARG A 45 10.65 -19.32 -4.46
N SER A 46 9.58 -18.90 -3.83
CA SER A 46 8.38 -18.36 -4.46
C SER A 46 8.68 -17.10 -5.27
N LEU A 47 9.45 -16.17 -4.71
CA LEU A 47 9.85 -14.95 -5.39
C LEU A 47 10.69 -15.26 -6.64
N ARG A 48 11.70 -16.12 -6.54
CA ARG A 48 12.54 -16.51 -7.68
C ARG A 48 11.73 -17.23 -8.76
N ALA A 49 10.80 -18.09 -8.39
CA ALA A 49 9.93 -18.81 -9.34
C ALA A 49 9.05 -17.82 -10.13
N LEU A 50 8.43 -16.85 -9.45
CA LEU A 50 7.62 -15.81 -10.08
C LEU A 50 8.43 -14.94 -11.05
N LEU A 51 9.61 -14.53 -10.66
CA LEU A 51 10.48 -13.71 -11.50
C LEU A 51 11.00 -14.50 -12.72
N ALA A 52 11.33 -15.79 -12.55
CA ALA A 52 11.78 -16.67 -13.63
C ALA A 52 10.68 -16.99 -14.65
N GLU A 53 9.44 -17.21 -14.18
CA GLU A 53 8.28 -17.46 -15.05
C GLU A 53 7.98 -16.23 -15.92
N ALA A 54 8.07 -15.05 -15.34
CA ALA A 54 7.82 -13.81 -16.05
C ALA A 54 8.95 -13.38 -17.00
N ALA A 55 10.18 -13.86 -16.80
CA ALA A 55 11.32 -13.64 -17.72
C ALA A 55 11.20 -14.47 -19.01
N ARG A 56 10.39 -15.54 -19.01
CA ARG A 56 10.31 -16.54 -20.09
C ARG A 56 9.78 -16.10 -21.46
N PRO A 57 8.89 -15.15 -21.69
CA PRO A 57 8.32 -15.00 -23.04
C PRO A 57 8.66 -13.73 -23.81
N LEU A 58 9.48 -12.80 -23.33
CA LEU A 58 9.82 -11.61 -24.12
C LEU A 58 10.79 -11.90 -25.26
N ALA A 59 11.64 -12.91 -25.10
CA ALA A 59 12.57 -13.35 -26.16
C ALA A 59 11.87 -13.97 -27.39
N ALA A 60 10.64 -14.47 -27.23
CA ALA A 60 9.93 -15.19 -28.32
C ALA A 60 8.89 -14.35 -29.09
N LYS A 61 8.41 -13.23 -28.52
CA LYS A 61 7.34 -12.40 -29.15
C LYS A 61 7.81 -11.08 -29.79
N GLY A 62 8.95 -10.54 -29.35
CA GLY A 62 9.46 -9.24 -29.86
C GLY A 62 10.05 -9.29 -31.27
N ALA A 63 10.24 -10.45 -31.86
CA ALA A 63 10.92 -10.59 -33.16
C ALA A 63 9.99 -10.55 -34.39
N ARG A 64 8.67 -10.40 -34.22
CA ARG A 64 7.73 -10.59 -35.36
C ARG A 64 6.98 -9.35 -35.84
N ASP A 65 6.95 -8.25 -35.08
CA ASP A 65 6.15 -7.08 -35.49
C ASP A 65 6.93 -5.77 -35.70
N GLY A 66 8.26 -5.77 -35.55
CA GLY A 66 9.09 -4.58 -35.80
C GLY A 66 8.91 -3.45 -34.78
N SER A 67 8.22 -3.66 -33.69
CA SER A 67 8.11 -2.66 -32.60
C SER A 67 9.44 -2.56 -31.87
N PRO A 68 9.88 -1.34 -31.51
CA PRO A 68 11.10 -1.15 -30.70
C PRO A 68 10.95 -1.90 -29.36
N PRO A 69 12.05 -2.46 -28.82
CA PRO A 69 12.03 -3.09 -27.51
C PRO A 69 11.54 -2.05 -26.46
N ASP A 70 10.67 -2.51 -25.55
CA ASP A 70 10.30 -1.70 -24.38
C ASP A 70 11.51 -1.61 -23.45
N ASP A 71 12.25 -0.50 -23.53
CA ASP A 71 13.49 -0.25 -22.74
C ASP A 71 13.25 -0.33 -21.22
N ARG A 72 11.99 -0.30 -20.79
CA ARG A 72 11.59 -0.44 -19.38
C ARG A 72 11.19 -1.89 -19.02
N ALA A 73 11.21 -2.82 -19.95
CA ALA A 73 10.81 -4.22 -19.70
C ALA A 73 11.65 -4.88 -18.61
N ASP A 74 12.93 -4.50 -18.51
CA ASP A 74 13.91 -5.03 -17.56
C ASP A 74 14.06 -4.15 -16.30
N GLU A 75 13.18 -3.19 -16.08
CA GLU A 75 13.19 -2.34 -14.90
C GLU A 75 12.27 -2.90 -13.82
N ALA A 76 12.76 -2.83 -12.57
CA ALA A 76 12.01 -3.10 -11.36
C ALA A 76 12.06 -1.89 -10.43
N TRP A 77 10.90 -1.27 -10.18
CA TRP A 77 10.76 -0.21 -9.19
C TRP A 77 10.41 -0.78 -7.84
N LEU A 78 11.24 -0.53 -6.85
CA LEU A 78 11.09 -1.02 -5.48
C LEU A 78 10.80 0.14 -4.53
N ALA A 79 9.64 0.10 -3.88
CA ALA A 79 9.34 0.86 -2.67
C ALA A 79 9.56 -0.05 -1.46
N SER A 80 10.31 0.39 -0.45
CA SER A 80 10.59 -0.44 0.72
C SER A 80 10.58 0.35 2.01
N VAL A 81 9.82 -0.14 2.99
CA VAL A 81 9.87 0.24 4.41
C VAL A 81 10.28 -0.95 5.29
N ALA A 82 10.65 -2.07 4.68
CA ALA A 82 11.07 -3.29 5.36
C ALA A 82 12.50 -3.19 5.93
N PRO A 83 12.85 -4.07 6.89
CA PRO A 83 14.21 -4.20 7.38
C PRO A 83 15.22 -4.47 6.26
N VAL A 84 16.44 -3.93 6.41
CA VAL A 84 17.51 -4.01 5.40
C VAL A 84 17.77 -5.44 4.92
N GLY A 85 17.78 -6.43 5.83
CA GLY A 85 18.02 -7.83 5.48
C GLY A 85 16.97 -8.41 4.51
N VAL A 86 15.69 -8.07 4.71
CA VAL A 86 14.61 -8.50 3.81
C VAL A 86 14.75 -7.80 2.46
N ARG A 87 15.04 -6.51 2.46
CA ARG A 87 15.25 -5.74 1.23
C ARG A 87 16.39 -6.32 0.39
N LEU A 88 17.54 -6.63 1.00
CA LEU A 88 18.69 -7.22 0.29
C LEU A 88 18.36 -8.59 -0.32
N ARG A 89 17.54 -9.43 0.33
CA ARG A 89 17.06 -10.69 -0.25
C ARG A 89 16.25 -10.46 -1.53
N VAL A 90 15.34 -9.49 -1.51
CA VAL A 90 14.52 -9.11 -2.67
C VAL A 90 15.39 -8.55 -3.80
N GLU A 91 16.30 -7.62 -3.49
CA GLU A 91 17.23 -7.04 -4.47
C GLU A 91 18.10 -8.12 -5.14
N SER A 92 18.64 -9.06 -4.35
CA SER A 92 19.42 -10.19 -4.87
C SER A 92 18.60 -11.10 -5.81
N ALA A 93 17.32 -11.31 -5.52
CA ALA A 93 16.45 -12.10 -6.39
C ALA A 93 16.14 -11.36 -7.72
N LEU A 94 15.96 -10.05 -7.67
CA LEU A 94 15.74 -9.20 -8.85
C LEU A 94 17.00 -9.15 -9.73
N ASP A 95 18.17 -8.97 -9.14
CA ASP A 95 19.45 -8.96 -9.85
C ASP A 95 19.72 -10.30 -10.52
N ALA A 96 19.49 -11.42 -9.82
CA ALA A 96 19.60 -12.78 -10.38
C ALA A 96 18.62 -13.03 -11.54
N ALA A 97 17.50 -12.30 -11.59
CA ALA A 97 16.55 -12.33 -12.71
C ALA A 97 16.93 -11.38 -13.86
N GLY A 98 18.05 -10.66 -13.76
CA GLY A 98 18.52 -9.71 -14.76
C GLY A 98 17.74 -8.39 -14.77
N LEU A 99 17.05 -8.04 -13.68
CA LEU A 99 16.24 -6.83 -13.58
C LEU A 99 17.06 -5.67 -12.98
N ARG A 100 16.97 -4.49 -13.59
CA ARG A 100 17.56 -3.25 -13.07
C ARG A 100 16.68 -2.68 -11.98
N VAL A 101 17.15 -2.70 -10.73
CA VAL A 101 16.40 -2.19 -9.58
C VAL A 101 16.54 -0.67 -9.48
N ARG A 102 15.39 0.02 -9.44
CA ARG A 102 15.27 1.45 -9.13
C ARG A 102 14.48 1.63 -7.84
N HIS A 103 14.99 2.45 -6.94
CA HIS A 103 14.35 2.69 -5.65
C HIS A 103 13.46 3.92 -5.69
N ALA A 104 12.19 3.75 -5.32
CA ALA A 104 11.33 4.88 -5.02
C ALA A 104 11.75 5.51 -3.68
N LYS A 105 11.77 6.83 -3.65
CA LYS A 105 12.08 7.64 -2.45
C LYS A 105 11.04 8.74 -2.32
N THR A 106 10.68 9.05 -1.09
CA THR A 106 9.83 10.22 -0.82
C THR A 106 10.53 11.49 -1.28
N GLN A 107 9.78 12.35 -1.96
CA GLN A 107 10.22 13.65 -2.44
C GLN A 107 9.34 14.75 -1.86
N ALA A 108 9.88 15.97 -1.76
CA ALA A 108 9.11 17.14 -1.30
C ALA A 108 7.94 17.44 -2.24
N GLU A 109 8.15 17.22 -3.54
CA GLU A 109 7.12 17.40 -4.58
C GLU A 109 7.30 16.38 -5.70
N CYS A 110 6.21 15.70 -6.09
CA CYS A 110 6.21 14.76 -7.21
C CYS A 110 4.78 14.56 -7.73
N ALA A 111 4.62 14.47 -9.04
CA ALA A 111 3.35 14.15 -9.71
C ALA A 111 2.15 14.97 -9.19
N GLY A 112 2.35 16.23 -8.86
CA GLY A 112 1.32 17.15 -8.37
C GLY A 112 0.94 16.96 -6.89
N VAL A 113 1.75 16.24 -6.12
CA VAL A 113 1.67 16.15 -4.64
C VAL A 113 2.84 16.92 -4.04
N ARG A 114 2.54 17.79 -3.06
CA ARG A 114 3.52 18.47 -2.19
C ARG A 114 3.30 18.01 -0.77
N ILE A 115 4.31 17.39 -0.16
CA ILE A 115 4.21 16.85 1.21
C ILE A 115 4.34 17.94 2.27
N ALA A 116 3.75 17.67 3.46
CA ALA A 116 3.82 18.58 4.62
C ALA A 116 5.15 18.47 5.40
N TYR A 117 5.90 17.41 5.19
CA TYR A 117 7.13 17.13 5.92
C TYR A 117 8.26 18.02 5.41
N ALA A 118 8.93 18.73 6.32
CA ALA A 118 10.09 19.56 5.99
C ALA A 118 11.28 18.72 5.50
N ASP A 119 11.45 17.52 6.07
CA ASP A 119 12.41 16.51 5.62
C ASP A 119 11.63 15.34 4.98
N PRO A 120 11.71 15.19 3.66
CA PRO A 120 11.04 14.11 2.94
C PRO A 120 11.39 12.71 3.42
N ALA A 121 12.62 12.49 3.90
CA ALA A 121 13.08 11.18 4.38
C ALA A 121 12.30 10.68 5.61
N ARG A 122 11.60 11.57 6.31
CA ARG A 122 10.77 11.24 7.49
C ARG A 122 9.36 10.78 7.15
N LEU A 123 8.90 10.93 5.92
CA LEU A 123 7.64 10.35 5.46
C LEU A 123 7.91 9.01 4.79
N GLY A 124 7.31 7.93 5.29
CA GLY A 124 7.43 6.60 4.69
C GLY A 124 7.07 6.61 3.21
N VAL A 125 7.87 5.93 2.39
CA VAL A 125 7.66 5.90 0.94
C VAL A 125 6.32 5.28 0.55
N ASP A 126 5.82 4.30 1.31
CA ASP A 126 4.50 3.68 1.15
C ASP A 126 3.36 4.71 1.30
N ARG A 127 3.43 5.57 2.32
CA ARG A 127 2.47 6.66 2.54
C ARG A 127 2.55 7.70 1.41
N PHE A 128 3.76 8.09 1.04
CA PHE A 128 3.98 9.01 -0.08
C PHE A 128 3.38 8.49 -1.38
N LEU A 129 3.60 7.22 -1.71
CA LEU A 129 3.03 6.59 -2.90
C LEU A 129 1.50 6.49 -2.81
N GLY A 130 0.95 6.22 -1.63
CA GLY A 130 -0.49 6.28 -1.39
C GLY A 130 -1.08 7.67 -1.74
N LEU A 131 -0.36 8.76 -1.40
CA LEU A 131 -0.75 10.12 -1.78
C LEU A 131 -0.71 10.34 -3.29
N LEU A 132 0.29 9.81 -4.01
CA LEU A 132 0.35 9.89 -5.47
C LEU A 132 -0.83 9.14 -6.14
N ALA A 133 -1.20 7.98 -5.60
CA ALA A 133 -2.38 7.24 -6.06
C ALA A 133 -3.67 8.05 -5.82
N ALA A 134 -3.81 8.65 -4.64
CA ALA A 134 -4.97 9.46 -4.26
C ALA A 134 -5.08 10.72 -5.14
N ARG A 135 -3.95 11.40 -5.42
CA ARG A 135 -3.91 12.60 -6.28
C ARG A 135 -4.55 12.38 -7.65
N ALA A 136 -4.37 11.21 -8.19
CA ALA A 136 -4.93 10.85 -9.49
C ALA A 136 -6.44 10.64 -9.48
N ARG A 137 -7.04 10.40 -8.33
CA ARG A 137 -8.50 10.31 -8.20
C ARG A 137 -9.17 11.69 -8.18
N GLY A 138 -8.38 12.73 -7.90
CA GLY A 138 -8.87 14.10 -7.80
C GLY A 138 -9.67 14.35 -6.51
N GLY A 139 -9.99 15.62 -6.27
CA GLY A 139 -10.69 16.06 -5.07
C GLY A 139 -9.86 15.95 -3.80
N ASP A 140 -10.50 16.25 -2.66
CA ASP A 140 -9.88 16.06 -1.35
C ASP A 140 -9.96 14.59 -0.95
N GLN A 141 -8.88 14.02 -0.42
CA GLN A 141 -8.76 12.61 -0.10
C GLN A 141 -8.23 12.41 1.32
N LEU A 142 -8.92 11.61 2.13
CA LEU A 142 -8.37 11.00 3.32
C LEU A 142 -7.86 9.59 2.94
N VAL A 143 -6.55 9.44 2.88
CA VAL A 143 -5.90 8.19 2.49
C VAL A 143 -5.63 7.38 3.74
N VAL A 144 -6.21 6.19 3.82
CA VAL A 144 -6.09 5.31 4.99
C VAL A 144 -5.51 3.98 4.56
N SER A 145 -4.47 3.52 5.24
CA SER A 145 -3.93 2.16 5.03
C SER A 145 -4.07 1.33 6.31
N PHE A 146 -4.78 0.21 6.21
CA PHE A 146 -4.88 -0.81 7.25
C PHE A 146 -3.91 -1.95 6.95
N GLY A 147 -2.68 -1.80 7.39
CA GLY A 147 -1.59 -2.77 7.24
C GLY A 147 -0.99 -3.19 8.57
N SER A 148 0.34 -3.33 8.64
CA SER A 148 1.07 -3.57 9.91
C SER A 148 0.92 -2.40 10.90
N ALA A 149 0.65 -1.21 10.39
CA ALA A 149 0.14 -0.06 11.14
C ALA A 149 -1.12 0.46 10.46
N VAL A 150 -1.90 1.28 11.17
CA VAL A 150 -2.96 2.09 10.56
C VAL A 150 -2.35 3.47 10.27
N THR A 151 -2.33 3.88 9.02
CA THR A 151 -1.88 5.22 8.63
C THR A 151 -3.03 6.01 8.05
N VAL A 152 -3.06 7.30 8.33
CA VAL A 152 -4.05 8.24 7.80
C VAL A 152 -3.33 9.46 7.31
N ASP A 153 -3.57 9.88 6.07
CA ASP A 153 -2.96 11.05 5.44
C ASP A 153 -4.03 11.90 4.76
N LEU A 154 -3.99 13.22 4.96
CA LEU A 154 -4.93 14.16 4.33
C LEU A 154 -4.28 14.86 3.14
N LEU A 155 -4.89 14.72 1.97
CA LEU A 155 -4.49 15.39 0.72
C LEU A 155 -5.64 16.27 0.22
N ASP A 156 -5.40 17.56 0.00
CA ASP A 156 -6.41 18.44 -0.59
C ASP A 156 -6.47 18.32 -2.14
N ALA A 157 -7.52 18.88 -2.71
CA ALA A 157 -7.74 18.88 -4.16
C ALA A 157 -6.62 19.58 -4.95
N GLY A 158 -5.86 20.48 -4.32
CA GLY A 158 -4.71 21.15 -4.91
C GLY A 158 -3.44 20.28 -4.92
N GLY A 159 -3.48 19.13 -4.24
CA GLY A 159 -2.33 18.23 -4.10
C GLY A 159 -1.41 18.57 -2.92
N ARG A 160 -1.86 19.42 -2.00
CA ARG A 160 -1.13 19.69 -0.75
C ARG A 160 -1.46 18.60 0.27
N HIS A 161 -0.45 17.93 0.75
CA HIS A 161 -0.55 17.03 1.89
C HIS A 161 -0.53 17.85 3.19
N HIS A 162 -1.52 17.67 4.05
CA HIS A 162 -1.68 18.38 5.32
C HIS A 162 -1.01 17.69 6.50
N GLY A 163 -0.44 16.50 6.29
CA GLY A 163 0.12 15.65 7.33
C GLY A 163 -0.72 14.40 7.53
N GLY A 164 -0.35 13.61 8.53
CA GLY A 164 -1.06 12.38 8.80
C GLY A 164 -0.74 11.78 10.17
N LEU A 165 -1.37 10.65 10.45
CA LEU A 165 -1.32 9.93 11.71
C LEU A 165 -0.84 8.50 11.48
N ILE A 166 -0.22 7.92 12.50
CA ILE A 166 0.15 6.50 12.53
C ILE A 166 -0.36 5.91 13.83
N GLY A 167 -1.14 4.84 13.72
CA GLY A 167 -1.66 4.10 14.84
C GLY A 167 -1.30 2.62 14.77
N ILE A 168 -1.52 1.90 15.85
CA ILE A 168 -1.29 0.46 15.93
C ILE A 168 -2.40 -0.29 15.17
N ALA A 169 -2.06 -1.31 14.39
CA ALA A 169 -3.04 -2.21 13.79
C ALA A 169 -3.74 -3.07 14.84
N ALA A 170 -5.00 -3.45 14.60
CA ALA A 170 -5.80 -4.23 15.56
C ALA A 170 -5.14 -5.56 15.94
N SER A 171 -4.50 -6.25 14.99
CA SER A 171 -3.76 -7.49 15.23
C SER A 171 -2.58 -7.29 16.20
N HIS A 172 -1.78 -6.25 15.98
CA HIS A 172 -0.64 -5.94 16.84
C HIS A 172 -1.07 -5.39 18.20
N ALA A 173 -2.16 -4.61 18.26
CA ALA A 173 -2.73 -4.18 19.53
C ALA A 173 -3.19 -5.37 20.38
N ARG A 174 -3.85 -6.36 19.76
CA ARG A 174 -4.25 -7.60 20.43
C ARG A 174 -3.04 -8.40 20.90
N GLN A 175 -2.03 -8.58 20.05
CA GLN A 175 -0.79 -9.25 20.42
C GLN A 175 -0.11 -8.56 21.61
N ALA A 176 0.05 -7.25 21.57
CA ALA A 176 0.66 -6.48 22.66
C ALA A 176 -0.11 -6.59 23.98
N LEU A 177 -1.45 -6.64 23.91
CA LEU A 177 -2.28 -6.92 25.10
C LEU A 177 -2.04 -8.32 25.67
N GLY A 178 -1.96 -9.34 24.81
CA GLY A 178 -1.67 -10.72 25.25
C GLY A 178 -0.28 -10.86 25.86
N GLU A 179 0.74 -10.26 25.23
CA GLU A 179 2.12 -10.24 25.76
C GLU A 179 2.21 -9.54 27.14
N ARG A 180 1.53 -8.41 27.30
CA ARG A 180 1.56 -7.63 28.53
C ARG A 180 0.68 -8.21 29.63
N PHE A 181 -0.45 -8.81 29.25
CA PHE A 181 -1.47 -9.38 30.13
C PHE A 181 -1.86 -10.78 29.67
N PRO A 182 -1.10 -11.83 30.01
CA PRO A 182 -1.32 -13.19 29.50
C PRO A 182 -2.73 -13.74 29.75
N ALA A 183 -3.45 -13.26 30.76
CA ALA A 183 -4.83 -13.64 31.02
C ALA A 183 -5.81 -13.17 29.90
N LEU A 184 -5.40 -12.21 29.06
CA LEU A 184 -6.19 -11.71 27.93
C LEU A 184 -5.92 -12.48 26.62
N ASP A 185 -4.85 -13.28 26.56
CA ASP A 185 -4.53 -14.13 25.41
C ASP A 185 -5.34 -15.42 25.46
N ARG A 186 -6.60 -15.35 25.06
CA ARG A 186 -7.56 -16.47 25.11
C ARG A 186 -8.15 -16.84 23.74
N GLY A 187 -7.44 -16.48 22.65
CA GLY A 187 -7.85 -16.86 21.30
C GLY A 187 -8.43 -15.72 20.45
N ALA A 188 -9.05 -16.08 19.35
CA ALA A 188 -9.34 -15.16 18.24
C ALA A 188 -10.57 -14.30 18.45
N GLY A 189 -11.44 -14.31 19.28
CA GLY A 189 -12.64 -13.48 19.53
C GLY A 189 -13.34 -12.87 18.30
N ASP A 190 -14.60 -12.49 18.43
CA ASP A 190 -15.38 -11.80 17.38
C ASP A 190 -15.30 -10.27 17.53
N ALA A 191 -14.65 -9.60 16.58
CA ALA A 191 -14.52 -8.14 16.56
C ALA A 191 -15.84 -7.39 16.28
N ARG A 192 -16.90 -8.09 15.82
CA ARG A 192 -18.18 -7.49 15.41
C ARG A 192 -19.14 -7.26 16.55
N VAL A 193 -18.95 -7.92 17.71
CA VAL A 193 -19.83 -7.76 18.87
C VAL A 193 -19.86 -6.30 19.36
N ALA A 194 -21.04 -5.81 19.73
CA ALA A 194 -21.18 -4.45 20.25
C ALA A 194 -20.58 -4.30 21.65
N PHE A 195 -20.98 -5.17 22.56
CA PHE A 195 -20.44 -5.36 23.90
C PHE A 195 -20.28 -6.85 24.12
N ALA A 196 -19.08 -7.27 24.47
CA ALA A 196 -18.76 -8.68 24.65
C ALA A 196 -19.16 -9.18 26.02
N ALA A 197 -19.52 -10.46 26.09
CA ALA A 197 -19.79 -11.19 27.34
C ALA A 197 -18.62 -12.08 27.76
N ASP A 198 -17.52 -12.09 26.99
CA ASP A 198 -16.29 -12.81 27.33
C ASP A 198 -15.04 -12.00 26.95
N THR A 199 -13.86 -12.47 27.39
CA THR A 199 -12.59 -11.77 27.24
C THR A 199 -12.08 -11.78 25.79
N PRO A 200 -12.08 -12.90 25.05
CA PRO A 200 -11.62 -12.93 23.66
C PRO A 200 -12.36 -11.93 22.76
N ASP A 201 -13.69 -11.91 22.81
CA ASP A 201 -14.52 -11.00 22.05
C ASP A 201 -14.31 -9.54 22.48
N ALA A 202 -14.17 -9.29 23.81
CA ALA A 202 -13.92 -7.94 24.33
C ALA A 202 -12.61 -7.37 23.78
N VAL A 203 -11.53 -8.14 23.76
CA VAL A 203 -10.22 -7.73 23.23
C VAL A 203 -10.30 -7.54 21.71
N ALA A 204 -10.90 -8.46 20.98
CA ALA A 204 -11.04 -8.38 19.52
C ALA A 204 -11.87 -7.16 19.11
N ALA A 205 -13.01 -6.94 19.75
CA ALA A 205 -13.89 -5.81 19.46
C ALA A 205 -13.27 -4.46 19.83
N ALA A 206 -12.55 -4.38 20.96
CA ALA A 206 -11.90 -3.14 21.40
C ALA A 206 -10.76 -2.73 20.46
N THR A 207 -9.87 -3.66 20.09
CA THR A 207 -8.73 -3.38 19.21
C THR A 207 -9.18 -3.03 17.78
N HIS A 208 -10.23 -3.65 17.26
CA HIS A 208 -10.84 -3.28 16.00
C HIS A 208 -11.42 -1.84 16.05
N ARG A 209 -12.17 -1.52 17.13
CA ARG A 209 -12.73 -0.17 17.30
C ARG A 209 -11.70 0.90 17.53
N GLN A 210 -10.57 0.59 18.14
CA GLN A 210 -9.45 1.51 18.29
C GLN A 210 -8.93 1.98 16.92
N ALA A 211 -8.70 1.04 15.99
CA ALA A 211 -8.29 1.36 14.62
C ALA A 211 -9.36 2.16 13.87
N LEU A 212 -10.64 1.75 13.99
CA LEU A 212 -11.76 2.46 13.39
C LEU A 212 -11.92 3.88 13.98
N GLY A 213 -11.81 4.03 15.30
CA GLY A 213 -11.93 5.31 16.00
C GLY A 213 -10.89 6.33 15.58
N LEU A 214 -9.64 5.88 15.33
CA LEU A 214 -8.60 6.74 14.78
C LEU A 214 -9.02 7.34 13.42
N VAL A 215 -9.58 6.53 12.53
CA VAL A 215 -10.02 6.99 11.20
C VAL A 215 -11.21 7.94 11.30
N LEU A 216 -12.19 7.65 12.17
CA LEU A 216 -13.36 8.50 12.37
C LEU A 216 -12.95 9.87 12.92
N ALA A 217 -12.08 9.92 13.95
CA ALA A 217 -11.57 11.16 14.49
C ALA A 217 -10.77 11.97 13.46
N ALA A 218 -9.90 11.30 12.71
CA ALA A 218 -9.13 11.93 11.63
C ALA A 218 -10.01 12.48 10.50
N TRP A 219 -11.14 11.84 10.22
CA TRP A 219 -12.09 12.32 9.23
C TRP A 219 -12.83 13.58 9.72
N ASP A 220 -13.22 13.61 10.98
CA ASP A 220 -13.82 14.81 11.59
C ASP A 220 -12.85 15.99 11.54
N ASP A 221 -11.59 15.77 11.92
CA ASP A 221 -10.51 16.78 11.84
C ASP A 221 -10.28 17.23 10.39
N ALA A 222 -10.31 16.31 9.42
CA ALA A 222 -10.15 16.62 7.99
C ALA A 222 -11.32 17.48 7.48
N CYS A 223 -12.56 17.18 7.88
CA CYS A 223 -13.74 18.00 7.56
C CYS A 223 -13.58 19.42 8.10
N ALA A 224 -13.12 19.55 9.34
CA ALA A 224 -12.89 20.86 9.96
C ALA A 224 -11.76 21.63 9.24
N ALA A 225 -10.66 20.97 8.89
CA ALA A 225 -9.52 21.60 8.23
C ALA A 225 -9.84 22.07 6.80
N LEU A 226 -10.67 21.33 6.07
CA LEU A 226 -11.02 21.61 4.67
C LEU A 226 -12.31 22.42 4.51
N GLY A 227 -13.14 22.52 5.56
CA GLY A 227 -14.48 23.09 5.51
C GLY A 227 -15.49 22.25 4.69
N ARG A 228 -15.13 21.02 4.32
CA ARG A 228 -15.95 20.07 3.57
C ARG A 228 -15.47 18.64 3.76
N PRO A 229 -16.34 17.62 3.60
CA PRO A 229 -15.92 16.23 3.76
C PRO A 229 -15.02 15.77 2.61
N PRO A 230 -13.83 15.18 2.89
CA PRO A 230 -13.01 14.51 1.90
C PRO A 230 -13.60 13.15 1.51
N ALA A 231 -13.31 12.65 0.31
CA ALA A 231 -13.49 11.24 0.00
C ALA A 231 -12.47 10.39 0.76
N VAL A 232 -12.80 9.13 1.02
CA VAL A 232 -11.92 8.21 1.76
C VAL A 232 -11.40 7.13 0.83
N LEU A 233 -10.08 7.02 0.74
CA LEU A 233 -9.41 5.98 -0.04
C LEU A 233 -8.71 5.01 0.92
N LEU A 234 -9.20 3.76 0.95
CA LEU A 234 -8.69 2.71 1.80
C LEU A 234 -7.69 1.83 1.04
N GLY A 235 -6.61 1.46 1.69
CA GLY A 235 -5.65 0.47 1.25
C GLY A 235 -5.19 -0.42 2.41
N GLY A 236 -4.29 -1.36 2.12
CA GLY A 236 -3.78 -2.30 3.10
C GLY A 236 -4.55 -3.63 3.13
N GLY A 237 -3.96 -4.64 3.78
CA GLY A 237 -4.51 -6.01 3.79
C GLY A 237 -5.84 -6.14 4.52
N ASP A 238 -6.08 -5.28 5.52
CA ASP A 238 -7.29 -5.34 6.35
C ASP A 238 -8.34 -4.30 5.95
N ALA A 239 -8.15 -3.55 4.85
CA ALA A 239 -9.03 -2.46 4.42
C ALA A 239 -10.50 -2.89 4.28
N LEU A 240 -10.76 -4.08 3.72
CA LEU A 240 -12.11 -4.61 3.52
C LEU A 240 -12.86 -4.83 4.84
N ALA A 241 -12.16 -5.15 5.93
CA ALA A 241 -12.80 -5.35 7.24
C ALA A 241 -13.42 -4.06 7.81
N TYR A 242 -12.96 -2.90 7.34
CA TYR A 242 -13.40 -1.58 7.80
C TYR A 242 -14.30 -0.85 6.79
N ALA A 243 -14.25 -1.21 5.52
CA ALA A 243 -14.86 -0.47 4.42
C ALA A 243 -16.36 -0.24 4.61
N ASP A 244 -17.13 -1.30 4.87
CA ASP A 244 -18.58 -1.20 5.06
C ASP A 244 -18.97 -0.34 6.27
N THR A 245 -18.22 -0.45 7.35
CA THR A 245 -18.49 0.32 8.57
C THR A 245 -18.18 1.80 8.34
N LEU A 246 -17.08 2.13 7.68
CA LEU A 246 -16.75 3.49 7.29
C LEU A 246 -17.76 4.05 6.31
N ALA A 247 -18.16 3.31 5.28
CA ALA A 247 -19.17 3.75 4.31
C ALA A 247 -20.54 4.08 4.95
N ARG A 248 -20.92 3.34 6.02
CA ARG A 248 -22.15 3.63 6.76
C ARG A 248 -22.03 4.82 7.72
N ARG A 249 -20.83 5.09 8.25
CA ARG A 249 -20.63 6.11 9.29
C ARG A 249 -20.24 7.47 8.74
N LEU A 250 -19.58 7.50 7.59
CA LEU A 250 -19.07 8.73 7.00
C LEU A 250 -20.02 9.25 5.94
N SER A 251 -20.27 10.55 5.93
CA SER A 251 -21.04 11.22 4.86
C SER A 251 -20.13 11.49 3.65
N ALA A 252 -19.42 10.46 3.17
CA ALA A 252 -18.41 10.58 2.12
C ALA A 252 -18.34 9.32 1.24
N ALA A 253 -17.79 9.47 0.04
CA ALA A 253 -17.46 8.32 -0.79
C ALA A 253 -16.27 7.55 -0.16
N VAL A 254 -16.46 6.25 0.02
CA VAL A 254 -15.41 5.33 0.50
C VAL A 254 -15.05 4.37 -0.61
N ALA A 255 -13.81 4.33 -0.99
CA ALA A 255 -13.28 3.41 -2.02
C ALA A 255 -12.14 2.57 -1.45
N VAL A 256 -12.00 1.34 -1.92
CA VAL A 256 -10.89 0.44 -1.56
C VAL A 256 -9.99 0.25 -2.78
N SER A 257 -8.68 0.27 -2.56
CA SER A 257 -7.66 -0.10 -3.54
C SER A 257 -6.77 -1.21 -2.97
N ASP A 258 -6.79 -2.37 -3.61
CA ASP A 258 -5.93 -3.50 -3.23
C ASP A 258 -4.45 -3.26 -3.60
N ALA A 259 -4.22 -2.30 -4.51
CA ALA A 259 -2.92 -1.96 -5.09
C ALA A 259 -2.47 -0.52 -4.79
N LEU A 260 -2.98 0.12 -3.72
CA LEU A 260 -2.78 1.55 -3.44
C LEU A 260 -1.33 2.02 -3.62
N VAL A 261 -0.37 1.32 -3.01
CA VAL A 261 1.06 1.67 -3.09
C VAL A 261 1.62 1.41 -4.48
N LEU A 262 1.22 0.32 -5.13
CA LEU A 262 1.67 -0.01 -6.50
C LEU A 262 1.11 0.97 -7.54
N ASP A 263 -0.14 1.44 -7.37
CA ASP A 263 -0.73 2.50 -8.20
C ASP A 263 0.08 3.80 -8.09
N GLY A 264 0.48 4.16 -6.87
CA GLY A 264 1.35 5.32 -6.64
C GLY A 264 2.76 5.11 -7.17
N LEU A 265 3.31 3.91 -7.01
CA LEU A 265 4.65 3.56 -7.51
C LEU A 265 4.73 3.63 -9.04
N ARG A 266 3.67 3.23 -9.74
CA ARG A 266 3.56 3.41 -11.17
C ARG A 266 3.66 4.89 -11.56
N ARG A 267 2.86 5.75 -10.88
CA ARG A 267 2.87 7.21 -11.16
C ARG A 267 4.22 7.84 -10.86
N TYR A 268 4.85 7.37 -9.77
CA TYR A 268 6.21 7.78 -9.44
C TYR A 268 7.19 7.40 -10.55
N ALA A 269 7.14 6.15 -11.01
CA ALA A 269 7.99 5.65 -12.09
C ALA A 269 7.78 6.41 -13.41
N ASP A 270 6.52 6.77 -13.73
CA ASP A 270 6.19 7.55 -14.92
C ASP A 270 6.68 9.02 -14.82
N ALA A 271 6.73 9.57 -13.61
CA ALA A 271 7.26 10.92 -13.38
C ALA A 271 8.80 10.99 -13.35
N MET A 272 9.47 9.87 -13.10
CA MET A 272 10.94 9.78 -12.94
C MET A 272 11.65 9.20 -14.17
N GLY A 273 10.93 8.65 -15.10
CA GLY A 273 11.46 8.02 -16.31
C GLY A 273 11.09 8.73 -17.55
#